data_9700c4943a36755c4c1f8890cc4bd66d
#
_entry.id   9700c4943a36755c4c1f8890cc4bd66d
#
_cell.length_a   1.000
_cell.length_b   1.000
_cell.length_c   1.000
_cell.angle_alpha   90.00
_cell.angle_beta   90.00
_cell.angle_gamma   90.00
#
_symmetry.space_group_name_H-M   'P 1'
#
loop_
_entity.id
_entity.type
_entity.pdbx_description
1 polymer ?
#
loop_
_entity_poly.entity_id
_entity_poly.type
_entity_poly.pdbx_seq_one_letter_code
_entity_poly.pdbx_strand_id
1 'polypeptide(L)'
;MKQFVLDIEANGLDPDTVWCIVVRQLGGHDDSLTWSGDRLPEFITWLQLQDECELIGHNLIGYDIPVLEKLLAVDFSKCKITDTLV
;
A
#
# COMPACT_ATOMS: atom_id res chain seq x y z
N MET A 1 0.44 10.53 14.15
CA MET A 1 0.32 9.39 13.21
C MET A 1 0.68 9.86 11.81
N LYS A 2 1.62 9.17 11.17
CA LYS A 2 1.97 9.48 9.78
C LYS A 2 0.87 9.02 8.83
N GLN A 3 0.64 9.80 7.79
CA GLN A 3 -0.37 9.52 6.77
C GLN A 3 0.31 9.31 5.43
N PHE A 4 -0.05 8.23 4.75
CA PHE A 4 0.51 7.90 3.44
C PHE A 4 -0.61 7.62 2.45
N VAL A 5 -0.46 8.14 1.24
CA VAL A 5 -1.31 7.74 0.11
C VAL A 5 -0.71 6.48 -0.50
N LEU A 6 -1.51 5.44 -0.61
CA LEU A 6 -1.12 4.14 -1.18
C LEU A 6 -1.85 3.92 -2.50
N ASP A 7 -1.12 3.46 -3.50
CA ASP A 7 -1.68 3.03 -4.76
C ASP A 7 -0.88 1.86 -5.30
N ILE A 8 -1.55 0.91 -5.96
CA ILE A 8 -0.87 -0.21 -6.61
C ILE A 8 -1.26 -0.30 -8.08
N GLU A 9 -0.35 -0.87 -8.87
CA GLU A 9 -0.63 -1.31 -10.24
C GLU A 9 -0.52 -2.83 -10.30
N ALA A 10 -1.51 -3.47 -10.88
CA ALA A 10 -1.60 -4.92 -10.96
C ALA A 10 -2.23 -5.34 -12.29
N ASN A 11 -2.26 -6.66 -12.55
CA ASN A 11 -2.66 -7.17 -13.86
C ASN A 11 -4.16 -7.44 -14.01
N GLY A 12 -5.02 -6.61 -13.40
CA GLY A 12 -6.46 -6.68 -13.64
C GLY A 12 -7.29 -6.59 -12.37
N LEU A 13 -8.58 -6.90 -12.49
CA LEU A 13 -9.55 -6.80 -11.39
C LEU A 13 -9.43 -7.93 -10.38
N ASP A 14 -9.00 -9.10 -10.84
CA ASP A 14 -8.70 -10.26 -10.00
C ASP A 14 -7.24 -10.67 -10.27
N PRO A 15 -6.27 -9.87 -9.78
CA PRO A 15 -4.89 -10.04 -10.22
C PRO A 15 -4.21 -11.23 -9.55
N ASP A 16 -3.23 -11.79 -10.27
CA ASP A 16 -2.26 -12.71 -9.71
C ASP A 16 -0.86 -12.09 -9.62
N THR A 17 -0.68 -10.88 -10.14
CA THR A 17 0.61 -10.19 -10.18
C THR A 17 0.43 -8.72 -9.82
N VAL A 18 1.21 -8.26 -8.85
CA VAL A 18 1.37 -6.83 -8.55
C VAL A 18 2.59 -6.34 -9.32
N TRP A 19 2.41 -5.27 -10.10
CA TRP A 19 3.52 -4.67 -10.85
C TRP A 19 4.30 -3.66 -10.03
N CYS A 20 3.60 -2.79 -9.31
CA CYS A 20 4.27 -1.84 -8.43
C CYS A 20 3.36 -1.37 -7.30
N ILE A 21 4.01 -0.87 -6.26
CA ILE A 21 3.38 -0.25 -5.09
C ILE A 21 3.98 1.13 -4.96
N VAL A 22 3.14 2.15 -4.85
CA VAL A 22 3.56 3.54 -4.68
C VAL A 22 2.99 4.08 -3.39
N VAL A 23 3.83 4.73 -2.60
CA VAL A 23 3.45 5.36 -1.34
C VAL A 23 3.99 6.78 -1.31
N ARG A 24 3.16 7.74 -0.90
CA ARG A 24 3.58 9.13 -0.71
C ARG A 24 3.12 9.62 0.65
N GLN A 25 4.03 10.18 1.44
CA GLN A 25 3.69 10.74 2.75
C GLN A 25 3.00 12.09 2.58
N LEU A 26 1.87 12.28 3.27
CA LEU A 26 1.17 13.56 3.32
C LEU A 26 1.81 14.46 4.37
N GLY A 27 1.95 15.74 4.04
CA GLY A 27 2.51 16.72 4.97
C GLY A 27 4.01 16.60 5.17
N GLY A 28 4.68 15.71 4.43
CA GLY A 28 6.12 15.52 4.47
C GLY A 28 6.77 16.04 3.19
N HIS A 29 7.90 15.42 2.85
CA HIS A 29 8.56 15.70 1.58
C HIS A 29 7.75 15.11 0.42
N ASP A 30 7.85 15.70 -0.75
CA ASP A 30 7.12 15.27 -1.94
C ASP A 30 7.64 13.97 -2.55
N ASP A 31 8.63 13.34 -1.93
CA ASP A 31 9.22 12.11 -2.42
C ASP A 31 8.25 10.95 -2.27
N SER A 32 7.93 10.30 -3.38
CA SER A 32 7.20 9.03 -3.34
C SER A 32 8.18 7.87 -3.31
N LEU A 33 7.77 6.80 -2.61
CA LEU A 33 8.49 5.54 -2.61
C LEU A 33 7.78 4.59 -3.56
N THR A 34 8.55 3.88 -4.36
CA THR A 34 8.00 2.92 -5.32
C THR A 34 8.78 1.61 -5.22
N TRP A 35 8.03 0.51 -5.15
CA TRP A 35 8.58 -0.85 -5.17
C TRP A 35 7.98 -1.59 -6.35
N SER A 36 8.80 -2.28 -7.12
CA SER A 36 8.36 -3.04 -8.28
C SER A 36 9.25 -4.26 -8.49
N GLY A 37 8.73 -5.27 -9.21
CA GLY A 37 9.48 -6.48 -9.54
C GLY A 37 10.03 -7.17 -8.31
N ASP A 38 11.32 -7.46 -8.30
CA ASP A 38 11.98 -8.17 -7.20
C ASP A 38 12.05 -7.37 -5.91
N ARG A 39 11.72 -6.07 -5.97
CA ARG A 39 11.75 -5.18 -4.81
C ARG A 39 10.43 -5.12 -4.07
N LEU A 40 9.37 -5.74 -4.56
CA LEU A 40 8.07 -5.73 -3.89
C LEU A 40 8.13 -6.17 -2.42
N PRO A 41 8.91 -7.20 -2.04
CA PRO A 41 9.02 -7.57 -0.63
C PRO A 41 9.59 -6.48 0.27
N GLU A 42 10.33 -5.52 -0.26
CA GLU A 42 10.86 -4.39 0.51
C GLU A 42 9.74 -3.51 1.05
N PHE A 43 8.58 -3.47 0.38
CA PHE A 43 7.40 -2.77 0.89
C PHE A 43 6.95 -3.34 2.23
N ILE A 44 6.98 -4.65 2.37
CA ILE A 44 6.60 -5.33 3.62
C ILE A 44 7.52 -4.87 4.76
N THR A 45 8.82 -4.86 4.51
CA THR A 45 9.81 -4.40 5.49
C THR A 45 9.58 -2.93 5.84
N TRP A 46 9.35 -2.09 4.84
CA TRP A 46 9.09 -0.68 5.06
C TRP A 46 7.85 -0.48 5.94
N LEU A 47 6.77 -1.22 5.65
CA LEU A 47 5.52 -1.09 6.40
C LEU A 47 5.71 -1.56 7.86
N GLN A 48 6.46 -2.64 8.07
CA GLN A 48 6.74 -3.15 9.42
C GLN A 48 7.55 -2.16 10.27
N LEU A 49 8.37 -1.33 9.62
CA LEU A 49 9.17 -0.30 10.30
C LEU A 49 8.34 0.92 10.68
N GLN A 50 7.16 1.08 10.11
CA GLN A 50 6.25 2.13 10.54
C GLN A 50 5.61 1.71 11.85
N ASP A 51 5.51 2.64 12.79
CA ASP A 51 4.71 2.42 13.99
C ASP A 51 3.23 2.43 13.59
N GLU A 52 2.38 3.20 14.25
CA GLU A 52 1.03 3.41 13.78
C GLU A 52 1.05 4.37 12.59
N CYS A 53 0.34 4.02 11.52
CA CYS A 53 0.19 4.90 10.36
C CYS A 53 -1.20 4.80 9.79
N GLU A 54 -1.58 5.81 9.01
CA GLU A 54 -2.81 5.81 8.25
C GLU A 54 -2.49 5.66 6.78
N LEU A 55 -3.15 4.69 6.12
CA LEU A 55 -3.06 4.51 4.67
C LEU A 55 -4.34 5.04 4.04
N ILE A 56 -4.19 5.93 3.07
CA ILE A 56 -5.28 6.62 2.40
C ILE A 56 -5.21 6.27 0.92
N GLY A 57 -6.35 5.99 0.33
CA GLY A 57 -6.40 5.75 -1.11
C GLY A 57 -7.80 5.49 -1.60
N HIS A 58 -7.93 5.32 -2.92
CA HIS A 58 -9.20 5.08 -3.58
C HIS A 58 -9.39 3.57 -3.78
N ASN A 59 -10.49 3.04 -3.23
CA ASN A 59 -10.83 1.62 -3.29
C ASN A 59 -9.78 0.72 -2.60
N LEU A 60 -9.17 1.20 -1.52
CA LEU A 60 -8.20 0.40 -0.77
C LEU A 60 -8.84 -0.85 -0.19
N ILE A 61 -10.00 -0.72 0.43
CA ILE A 61 -10.69 -1.82 1.12
C ILE A 61 -11.18 -2.87 0.11
N GLY A 62 -11.64 -2.42 -1.05
CA GLY A 62 -12.17 -3.31 -2.08
C GLY A 62 -11.14 -3.91 -3.02
N TYR A 63 -9.93 -3.36 -3.08
CA TYR A 63 -8.95 -3.80 -4.07
C TYR A 63 -7.53 -3.88 -3.52
N ASP A 64 -6.87 -2.72 -3.22
CA ASP A 64 -5.43 -2.70 -2.92
C ASP A 64 -5.09 -3.58 -1.70
N ILE A 65 -5.83 -3.43 -0.60
CA ILE A 65 -5.58 -4.18 0.63
C ILE A 65 -5.77 -5.69 0.41
N PRO A 66 -6.91 -6.17 -0.11
CA PRO A 66 -7.09 -7.61 -0.36
C PRO A 66 -6.05 -8.18 -1.31
N VAL A 67 -5.66 -7.43 -2.35
CA VAL A 67 -4.66 -7.87 -3.32
C VAL A 67 -3.30 -8.06 -2.64
N LEU A 68 -2.87 -7.06 -1.85
CA LEU A 68 -1.59 -7.14 -1.16
C LEU A 68 -1.58 -8.21 -0.08
N GLU A 69 -2.70 -8.42 0.62
CA GLU A 69 -2.84 -9.51 1.59
C GLU A 69 -2.72 -10.87 0.91
N LYS A 70 -3.37 -11.04 -0.23
CA LYS A 70 -3.39 -12.31 -0.96
C LYS A 70 -2.06 -12.63 -1.63
N LEU A 71 -1.48 -11.65 -2.33
CA LEU A 71 -0.33 -11.91 -3.20
C LEU A 71 1.01 -11.74 -2.49
N LEU A 72 1.08 -10.87 -1.47
CA LEU A 72 2.33 -10.57 -0.75
C LEU A 72 2.24 -10.89 0.74
N ALA A 73 1.11 -11.38 1.22
CA ALA A 73 0.89 -11.70 2.64
C ALA A 73 1.17 -10.51 3.56
N VAL A 74 0.82 -9.30 3.13
CA VAL A 74 1.02 -8.09 3.92
C VAL A 74 0.04 -8.07 5.10
N ASP A 75 0.52 -7.70 6.27
CA ASP A 75 -0.29 -7.50 7.48
C ASP A 75 -0.55 -6.01 7.68
N PHE A 76 -1.81 -5.60 7.55
CA PHE A 76 -2.24 -4.22 7.72
C PHE A 76 -2.87 -3.95 9.10
N SER A 77 -2.74 -4.87 10.05
CA SER A 77 -3.44 -4.78 11.34
C SER A 77 -3.05 -3.54 12.16
N LYS A 78 -1.87 -2.98 11.95
CA LYS A 78 -1.41 -1.76 12.64
C LYS A 78 -1.83 -0.48 11.94
N CYS A 79 -2.45 -0.58 10.78
CA CYS A 79 -2.75 0.58 9.95
C CYS A 79 -4.20 0.99 10.11
N LYS A 80 -4.42 2.30 10.24
CA LYS A 80 -5.73 2.86 10.01
C LYS A 80 -5.91 2.98 8.50
N ILE A 81 -7.02 2.49 7.98
CA ILE A 81 -7.32 2.53 6.54
C ILE A 81 -8.41 3.57 6.29
N THR A 82 -8.12 4.51 5.42
CA THR A 82 -9.08 5.51 4.96
C THR A 82 -9.27 5.35 3.46
N ASP A 83 -10.44 4.89 3.08
CA ASP A 83 -10.80 4.66 1.68
C ASP A 83 -11.65 5.83 1.19
N THR A 84 -11.21 6.47 0.10
CA THR A 84 -11.93 7.61 -0.48
C THR A 84 -13.09 7.17 -1.38
N LEU A 85 -13.20 5.88 -1.68
CA LEU A 85 -14.35 5.33 -2.37
C LEU A 85 -15.44 5.00 -1.34
N VAL A 86 -16.42 5.86 -1.26
CA VAL A 86 -17.53 5.73 -0.31
C VAL A 86 -18.84 5.54 -1.06
#